data_a9e351834bf2ab7729c6b017ede044d1
#
_entry.id   a9e351834bf2ab7729c6b017ede044d1
#
_cell.length_a   1.000
_cell.length_b   1.000
_cell.length_c   1.000
_cell.angle_alpha   90.00
_cell.angle_beta   90.00
_cell.angle_gamma   90.00
#
_symmetry.space_group_name_H-M   'P 1'
#
loop_
_entity.id
_entity.type
_entity.pdbx_description
1 polymer ?
#
loop_
_entity_poly.entity_id
_entity_poly.type
_entity_poly.pdbx_seq_one_letter_code
_entity_poly.pdbx_strand_id
1 'polypeptide(L)'
;MAKGLTLGEAAKAIGVSVDTLRRWERAGKLRAVRDDRNRRLIPKREVERLARAPQRHRAGDALSARNRFPGRVVSVESDGVMALVEIEAGPHRVTAAITRDAVEELGLAPGVKATATVKATSVMVERGA
;
A
#
# COMPACT_ATOMS: atom_id res chain seq x y z
N MET A 1 17.45 -26.75 14.70
CA MET A 1 16.61 -26.17 13.63
C MET A 1 15.97 -24.88 14.09
N ALA A 2 16.03 -23.87 13.26
CA ALA A 2 15.34 -22.63 13.53
C ALA A 2 13.83 -22.87 13.39
N LYS A 3 13.10 -22.70 14.48
CA LYS A 3 11.65 -22.91 14.48
C LYS A 3 10.86 -21.64 14.24
N GLY A 4 11.55 -20.55 13.95
CA GLY A 4 10.90 -19.27 13.71
C GLY A 4 11.91 -18.14 13.58
N LEU A 5 11.40 -16.94 13.43
CA LEU A 5 12.19 -15.73 13.26
C LEU A 5 12.11 -14.91 14.55
N THR A 6 13.17 -14.18 14.86
CA THR A 6 13.11 -13.20 15.94
C THR A 6 12.12 -12.09 15.57
N LEU A 7 11.71 -11.29 16.56
CA LEU A 7 10.81 -10.16 16.29
C LEU A 7 11.38 -9.21 15.23
N GLY A 8 12.68 -8.91 15.31
CA GLY A 8 13.31 -8.03 14.33
C GLY A 8 13.33 -8.62 12.93
N GLU A 9 13.66 -9.91 12.82
CA GLU A 9 13.68 -10.60 11.54
C GLU A 9 12.28 -10.69 10.93
N ALA A 10 11.28 -11.01 11.76
CA ALA A 10 9.89 -11.10 11.33
C ALA A 10 9.35 -9.74 10.88
N ALA A 11 9.65 -8.68 11.61
CA ALA A 11 9.22 -7.32 11.26
C ALA A 11 9.77 -6.93 9.89
N LYS A 12 11.05 -7.22 9.65
CA LYS A 12 11.69 -6.96 8.37
C LYS A 12 11.05 -7.76 7.23
N ALA A 13 10.77 -9.04 7.47
CA ALA A 13 10.16 -9.91 6.46
C ALA A 13 8.73 -9.50 6.12
N ILE A 14 7.97 -9.02 7.09
CA ILE A 14 6.57 -8.59 6.90
C ILE A 14 6.51 -7.16 6.38
N GLY A 15 7.53 -6.35 6.67
CA GLY A 15 7.56 -4.95 6.26
C GLY A 15 6.90 -4.00 7.25
N VAL A 16 6.96 -4.32 8.54
CA VAL A 16 6.41 -3.47 9.61
C VAL A 16 7.46 -3.26 10.70
N SER A 17 7.15 -2.39 11.66
CA SER A 17 8.04 -2.15 12.78
C SER A 17 7.88 -3.24 13.85
N VAL A 18 8.90 -3.39 14.71
CA VAL A 18 8.84 -4.32 15.84
C VAL A 18 7.69 -3.92 16.79
N ASP A 19 7.47 -2.62 16.98
CA ASP A 19 6.36 -2.15 17.82
C ASP A 19 5.00 -2.57 17.28
N THR A 20 4.85 -2.59 15.95
CA THR A 20 3.64 -3.07 15.31
C THR A 20 3.42 -4.56 15.61
N LEU A 21 4.49 -5.37 15.52
CA LEU A 21 4.39 -6.79 15.86
C LEU A 21 4.02 -7.02 17.32
N ARG A 22 4.60 -6.26 18.23
CA ARG A 22 4.27 -6.34 19.66
C ARG A 22 2.79 -6.01 19.90
N ARG A 23 2.31 -5.01 19.22
CA ARG A 23 0.91 -4.61 19.30
C ARG A 23 -0.02 -5.69 18.75
N TRP A 24 0.34 -6.30 17.63
CA TRP A 24 -0.42 -7.40 17.04
C TRP A 24 -0.46 -8.62 17.95
N GLU A 25 0.64 -8.92 18.61
CA GLU A 25 0.69 -10.04 19.55
C GLU A 25 -0.25 -9.79 20.74
N ARG A 26 -0.23 -8.58 21.29
CA ARG A 26 -1.14 -8.21 22.39
C ARG A 26 -2.61 -8.26 21.96
N ALA A 27 -2.89 -7.94 20.72
CA ALA A 27 -4.25 -7.97 20.17
C ALA A 27 -4.71 -9.36 19.74
N GLY A 28 -3.84 -10.36 19.84
CA GLY A 28 -4.16 -11.71 19.44
C GLY A 28 -4.10 -11.98 17.94
N LYS A 29 -3.57 -11.05 17.17
CA LYS A 29 -3.44 -11.20 15.71
C LYS A 29 -2.20 -12.00 15.31
N LEU A 30 -1.29 -12.19 16.23
CA LEU A 30 -0.01 -12.82 15.99
C LEU A 30 0.32 -13.77 17.13
N ARG A 31 0.72 -14.98 16.81
CA ARG A 31 1.17 -15.95 17.77
C ARG A 31 2.69 -16.03 17.78
N ALA A 32 3.28 -15.85 18.97
CA ALA A 32 4.69 -16.07 19.19
C ALA A 32 4.89 -17.35 20.01
N VAL A 33 6.04 -18.00 19.80
CA VAL A 33 6.43 -19.15 20.60
C VAL A 33 7.78 -18.84 21.24
N ARG A 34 8.17 -19.61 22.25
CA ARG A 34 9.47 -19.45 22.89
C ARG A 34 10.35 -20.66 22.60
N ASP A 35 11.64 -20.41 22.39
CA ASP A 35 12.61 -21.47 22.16
C ASP A 35 13.15 -22.01 23.51
N ASP A 36 14.10 -22.91 23.43
CA ASP A 36 14.71 -23.52 24.61
C ASP A 36 15.42 -22.54 25.54
N ARG A 37 15.80 -21.39 25.00
CA ARG A 37 16.41 -20.29 25.74
C ARG A 37 15.41 -19.23 26.18
N ASN A 38 14.13 -19.54 26.09
CA ASN A 38 13.03 -18.65 26.43
C ASN A 38 12.98 -17.36 25.56
N ARG A 39 13.57 -17.41 24.37
CA ARG A 39 13.50 -16.29 23.42
C ARG A 39 12.19 -16.36 22.64
N ARG A 40 11.61 -15.20 22.39
CA ARG A 40 10.37 -15.10 21.63
C ARG A 40 10.65 -15.23 20.14
N LEU A 41 9.98 -16.17 19.50
CA LEU A 41 10.11 -16.41 18.07
C LEU A 41 8.74 -16.36 17.40
N ILE A 42 8.71 -15.88 16.17
CA ILE A 42 7.50 -15.88 15.34
C ILE A 42 7.60 -17.06 14.37
N PRO A 43 6.66 -18.02 14.43
CA PRO A 43 6.69 -19.15 13.51
C PRO A 43 6.71 -18.70 12.05
N LYS A 44 7.44 -19.41 11.23
CA LYS A 44 7.61 -19.06 9.82
C LYS A 44 6.29 -18.95 9.08
N ARG A 45 5.33 -19.82 9.36
CA ARG A 45 4.00 -19.78 8.74
C ARG A 45 3.21 -18.54 9.14
N GLU A 46 3.42 -18.02 10.36
CA GLU A 46 2.80 -16.77 10.79
C GLU A 46 3.37 -15.60 10.00
N VAL A 47 4.68 -15.59 9.78
CA VAL A 47 5.33 -14.56 8.97
C VAL A 47 4.76 -14.58 7.55
N GLU A 48 4.64 -15.76 6.94
CA GLU A 48 4.10 -15.92 5.60
C GLU A 48 2.64 -15.43 5.52
N ARG A 49 1.83 -15.79 6.51
CA ARG A 49 0.43 -15.37 6.57
C ARG A 49 0.31 -13.85 6.63
N LEU A 50 1.08 -13.21 7.49
CA LEU A 50 1.03 -11.76 7.68
C LEU A 50 1.63 -11.00 6.51
N ALA A 51 2.65 -11.55 5.86
CA ALA A 51 3.25 -10.93 4.68
C ALA A 51 2.29 -10.92 3.49
N ARG A 52 1.35 -11.86 3.42
CA ARG A 52 0.34 -11.93 2.37
C ARG A 52 -0.90 -11.09 2.66
N ALA A 53 -1.08 -10.69 3.91
CA ALA A 53 -2.26 -9.90 4.29
C ALA A 53 -2.19 -8.52 3.64
N PRO A 54 -3.34 -7.99 3.17
CA PRO A 54 -3.37 -6.62 2.67
C PRO A 54 -2.90 -5.66 3.75
N GLN A 55 -2.06 -4.74 3.39
CA GLN A 55 -1.53 -3.77 4.31
C GLN A 55 -2.12 -2.39 4.06
N ARG A 56 -2.25 -1.64 5.15
CA ARG A 56 -2.73 -0.27 5.06
C ARG A 56 -1.68 0.58 4.35
N HIS A 57 -2.11 1.32 3.35
CA HIS A 57 -1.24 2.26 2.66
C HIS A 57 -0.87 3.42 3.58
N ARG A 58 0.37 3.85 3.50
CA ARG A 58 0.84 5.02 4.23
C ARG A 58 0.76 6.24 3.34
N ALA A 59 0.53 7.41 3.94
CA ALA A 59 0.60 8.66 3.22
C ALA A 59 2.04 8.89 2.75
N GLY A 60 2.20 9.53 1.59
CA GLY A 60 3.49 9.99 1.14
C GLY A 60 3.98 11.17 1.99
N ASP A 61 5.26 11.50 1.89
CA ASP A 61 5.88 12.55 2.70
C ASP A 61 5.23 13.92 2.53
N ALA A 62 4.70 14.21 1.34
CA ALA A 62 4.10 15.50 1.03
C ALA A 62 2.58 15.46 0.87
N LEU A 63 1.96 14.30 1.03
CA LEU A 63 0.54 14.11 0.79
C LEU A 63 -0.12 13.36 1.93
N SER A 64 -1.36 13.75 2.25
CA SER A 64 -2.15 13.05 3.26
C SER A 64 -2.93 11.86 2.69
N ALA A 65 -2.80 11.60 1.39
CA ALA A 65 -3.50 10.50 0.73
C ALA A 65 -3.02 9.14 1.24
N ARG A 66 -3.95 8.27 1.56
CA ARG A 66 -3.67 6.91 2.03
C ARG A 66 -3.80 5.87 0.91
N ASN A 67 -4.52 6.22 -0.17
CA ASN A 67 -4.79 5.31 -1.27
C ASN A 67 -3.90 5.70 -2.45
N ARG A 68 -3.00 4.81 -2.81
CA ARG A 68 -2.03 5.05 -3.89
C ARG A 68 -2.07 3.87 -4.84
N PHE A 69 -2.22 4.18 -6.12
CA PHE A 69 -2.32 3.17 -7.18
C PHE A 69 -1.26 3.44 -8.23
N PRO A 70 -0.07 2.84 -8.07
CA PRO A 70 1.00 2.99 -9.07
C PRO A 70 0.58 2.33 -10.39
N GLY A 71 0.85 3.00 -11.50
CA GLY A 71 0.48 2.49 -12.79
C GLY A 71 1.11 3.27 -13.93
N ARG A 72 0.45 3.26 -15.07
CA ARG A 72 0.87 4.00 -16.26
C ARG A 72 -0.29 4.76 -16.84
N VAL A 73 0.00 5.94 -17.36
CA VAL A 73 -0.99 6.73 -18.08
C VAL A 73 -1.38 5.98 -19.37
N VAL A 74 -2.67 5.85 -19.59
CA VAL A 74 -3.23 5.23 -20.79
C VAL A 74 -3.66 6.29 -21.79
N SER A 75 -4.32 7.34 -21.29
CA SER A 75 -4.81 8.42 -22.15
C SER A 75 -4.86 9.74 -21.40
N VAL A 76 -4.75 10.82 -22.14
CA VAL A 76 -4.91 12.19 -21.65
C VAL A 76 -5.79 12.91 -22.63
N GLU A 77 -6.92 13.44 -22.15
CA GLU A 77 -7.82 14.28 -22.96
C GLU A 77 -7.98 15.62 -22.25
N SER A 78 -7.78 16.71 -22.98
CA SER A 78 -7.89 18.03 -22.39
C SER A 78 -8.76 18.95 -23.25
N ASP A 79 -9.44 19.89 -22.60
CA ASP A 79 -10.32 20.85 -23.24
C ASP A 79 -9.82 22.30 -23.18
N GLY A 80 -8.59 22.50 -22.78
CA GLY A 80 -8.00 23.82 -22.65
C GLY A 80 -7.79 24.26 -21.21
N VAL A 81 -8.61 23.84 -20.28
CA VAL A 81 -8.48 24.18 -18.85
C VAL A 81 -8.32 22.92 -18.02
N MET A 82 -9.15 21.93 -18.27
CA MET A 82 -9.14 20.67 -17.54
C MET A 82 -8.68 19.52 -18.42
N ALA A 83 -8.25 18.44 -17.79
CA ALA A 83 -7.84 17.25 -18.48
C ALA A 83 -8.35 16.01 -17.73
N LEU A 84 -8.73 14.99 -18.49
CA LEU A 84 -9.00 13.67 -17.96
C LEU A 84 -7.78 12.79 -18.22
N VAL A 85 -7.25 12.22 -17.18
CA VAL A 85 -6.10 11.31 -17.26
C VAL A 85 -6.56 9.94 -16.81
N GLU A 86 -6.35 8.93 -17.64
CA GLU A 86 -6.64 7.57 -17.26
C GLU A 86 -5.35 6.84 -16.96
N ILE A 87 -5.30 6.17 -15.81
CA ILE A 87 -4.14 5.44 -15.33
C ILE A 87 -4.54 3.97 -15.17
N GLU A 88 -3.76 3.09 -15.79
CA GLU A 88 -3.91 1.67 -15.60
C GLU A 88 -3.05 1.24 -14.41
N ALA A 89 -3.72 0.76 -13.36
CA ALA A 89 -3.07 0.34 -12.12
C ALA A 89 -3.49 -1.11 -11.84
N GLY A 90 -2.64 -2.06 -12.25
CA GLY A 90 -2.97 -3.47 -12.18
C GLY A 90 -4.20 -3.78 -13.05
N PRO A 91 -5.20 -4.48 -12.52
CA PRO A 91 -6.43 -4.78 -13.27
C PRO A 91 -7.42 -3.61 -13.28
N HIS A 92 -7.08 -2.48 -12.67
CA HIS A 92 -8.01 -1.35 -12.52
C HIS A 92 -7.59 -0.17 -13.37
N ARG A 93 -8.57 0.59 -13.82
CA ARG A 93 -8.34 1.85 -14.51
C ARG A 93 -8.87 2.98 -13.65
N VAL A 94 -8.00 3.93 -13.31
CA VAL A 94 -8.35 5.06 -12.47
C VAL A 94 -8.44 6.30 -13.35
N THR A 95 -9.56 7.02 -13.26
CA THR A 95 -9.77 8.26 -13.99
C THR A 95 -9.56 9.43 -13.06
N ALA A 96 -8.73 10.38 -13.47
CA ALA A 96 -8.45 11.58 -12.70
C ALA A 96 -8.80 12.82 -13.55
N ALA A 97 -9.51 13.77 -12.95
CA ALA A 97 -9.75 15.06 -13.56
C ALA A 97 -8.82 16.07 -12.89
N ILE A 98 -7.90 16.61 -13.65
CA ILE A 98 -6.90 17.58 -13.16
C ILE A 98 -6.81 18.74 -14.15
N THR A 99 -6.09 19.79 -13.77
CA THR A 99 -5.92 20.92 -14.69
C THR A 99 -4.95 20.55 -15.81
N ARG A 100 -5.13 21.17 -16.95
CA ARG A 100 -4.20 21.04 -18.06
C ARG A 100 -2.79 21.44 -17.64
N ASP A 101 -2.67 22.50 -16.84
CA ASP A 101 -1.37 22.93 -16.33
C ASP A 101 -0.69 21.84 -15.51
N ALA A 102 -1.43 21.11 -14.70
CA ALA A 102 -0.90 20.00 -13.92
C ALA A 102 -0.38 18.87 -14.82
N VAL A 103 -1.10 18.60 -15.92
CA VAL A 103 -0.65 17.61 -16.91
C VAL A 103 0.70 18.01 -17.48
N GLU A 104 0.85 19.27 -17.84
CA GLU A 104 2.09 19.79 -18.40
C GLU A 104 3.23 19.80 -17.38
N GLU A 105 2.96 20.26 -16.17
CA GLU A 105 3.96 20.30 -15.10
C GLU A 105 4.46 18.90 -14.74
N LEU A 106 3.57 17.92 -14.70
CA LEU A 106 3.92 16.55 -14.38
C LEU A 106 4.44 15.76 -15.58
N GLY A 107 4.33 16.32 -16.77
CA GLY A 107 4.79 15.68 -18.00
C GLY A 107 4.01 14.41 -18.32
N LEU A 108 2.70 14.40 -18.06
CA LEU A 108 1.88 13.22 -18.27
C LEU A 108 1.57 13.00 -19.75
N ALA A 109 1.79 11.79 -20.21
CA ALA A 109 1.48 11.34 -21.56
C ALA A 109 1.30 9.83 -21.54
N PRO A 110 0.61 9.27 -22.55
CA PRO A 110 0.45 7.81 -22.60
C PRO A 110 1.80 7.09 -22.48
N GLY A 111 1.86 6.08 -21.63
CA GLY A 111 3.06 5.30 -21.36
C GLY A 111 3.91 5.79 -20.18
N VAL A 112 3.69 6.99 -19.71
CA VAL A 112 4.43 7.54 -18.56
C VAL A 112 3.95 6.90 -17.28
N LYS A 113 4.90 6.55 -16.40
CA LYS A 113 4.56 6.03 -15.07
C LYS A 113 3.93 7.14 -14.24
N ALA A 114 2.83 6.82 -13.58
CA ALA A 114 2.12 7.75 -12.71
C ALA A 114 1.41 6.99 -11.61
N THR A 115 1.24 7.64 -10.48
CA THR A 115 0.53 7.05 -9.35
C THR A 115 -0.73 7.85 -9.11
N ALA A 116 -1.88 7.18 -9.15
CA ALA A 116 -3.14 7.80 -8.76
C ALA A 116 -3.23 7.80 -7.24
N THR A 117 -3.54 8.94 -6.63
CA THR A 117 -3.67 9.03 -5.18
C THR A 117 -5.05 9.57 -4.83
N VAL A 118 -5.67 9.01 -3.80
CA VAL A 118 -6.99 9.41 -3.36
C VAL A 118 -7.00 9.54 -1.85
N LYS A 119 -7.42 10.70 -1.36
CA LYS A 119 -7.60 10.87 0.09
C LYS A 119 -8.69 9.94 0.60
N ALA A 120 -8.50 9.39 1.78
CA ALA A 120 -9.49 8.49 2.37
C ALA A 120 -10.87 9.15 2.48
N THR A 121 -10.90 10.45 2.71
CA THR A 121 -12.15 11.22 2.83
C THR A 121 -12.89 11.37 1.50
N SER A 122 -12.22 11.10 0.38
CA SER A 122 -12.82 11.22 -0.95
C SER A 122 -13.28 9.87 -1.52
N VAL A 123 -13.00 8.80 -0.83
CA VAL A 123 -13.38 7.46 -1.30
C VAL A 123 -14.81 7.18 -0.91
N MET A 124 -15.62 6.80 -1.90
CA MET A 124 -16.98 6.37 -1.68
C MET A 124 -17.05 4.84 -1.71
N VAL A 125 -18.01 4.30 -1.00
CA VAL A 125 -18.16 2.85 -0.89
C VAL A 125 -19.58 2.46 -1.28
N GLU A 126 -19.69 1.43 -2.12
CA GLU A 126 -20.97 0.83 -2.41
C GLU A 126 -20.92 -0.66 -2.05
N ARG A 127 -22.08 -1.22 -1.76
CA ARG A 127 -22.17 -2.62 -1.42
C ARG A 127 -21.92 -3.48 -2.66
N GLY A 128 -21.11 -4.53 -2.51
CA GLY A 128 -20.85 -5.47 -3.59
C GLY A 128 -22.09 -6.25 -4.00
N ALA A 129 -22.10 -6.66 -5.24
CA ALA A 129 -23.20 -7.46 -5.80
C ALA A 129 -23.16 -8.90 -5.30
#